data_0d3f22bc8a97c400f8f3824c27e37904
#
_entry.id   0d3f22bc8a97c400f8f3824c27e37904
#
_cell.length_a   1.000
_cell.length_b   1.000
_cell.length_c   1.000
_cell.angle_alpha   90.00
_cell.angle_beta   90.00
_cell.angle_gamma   90.00
#
_symmetry.space_group_name_H-M   'P 1'
#
loop_
_entity.id
_entity.type
_entity.pdbx_description
1 polymer ?
#
loop_
_entity_poly.entity_id
_entity_poly.type
_entity_poly.pdbx_seq_one_letter_code
_entity_poly.pdbx_strand_id
1 'polypeptide(L)'
;MSLLSAGDYRSLKEAMRNNEEISLTRTKRDITVTASTCRVSPPWDVDMVVQVRLEQGNVTYLQNFKTVDTAKQNIHSWQKRLS
;
A
#
# COMPACT_ATOMS: atom_id res chain seq x y z
N MET A 1 4.51 15.98 1.20
CA MET A 1 4.05 15.10 2.29
C MET A 1 3.46 13.81 1.76
N SER A 2 3.69 12.73 2.48
CA SER A 2 3.19 11.41 2.10
C SER A 2 1.72 11.24 2.56
N LEU A 3 0.91 10.53 1.77
CA LEU A 3 -0.45 10.16 2.15
C LEU A 3 -0.45 9.24 3.38
N LEU A 4 0.49 8.31 3.42
CA LEU A 4 0.68 7.43 4.57
C LEU A 4 1.81 7.97 5.43
N SER A 5 1.62 7.91 6.74
CA SER A 5 2.63 8.36 7.71
C SER A 5 3.71 7.30 7.91
N ALA A 6 4.80 7.68 8.56
CA ALA A 6 5.84 6.73 8.95
C ALA A 6 5.27 5.63 9.85
N GLY A 7 4.34 6.00 10.73
CA GLY A 7 3.66 5.02 11.59
C GLY A 7 2.81 4.04 10.80
N ASP A 8 2.16 4.50 9.73
CA ASP A 8 1.37 3.63 8.86
C ASP A 8 2.27 2.59 8.20
N TYR A 9 3.41 3.01 7.65
CA TYR A 9 4.36 2.09 7.03
C TYR A 9 4.93 1.10 8.03
N ARG A 10 5.18 1.56 9.26
CA ARG A 10 5.65 0.68 10.33
C ARG A 10 4.62 -0.40 10.65
N SER A 11 3.35 -0.03 10.74
CA SER A 11 2.27 -0.97 10.98
C SER A 11 2.18 -2.02 9.88
N LEU A 12 2.34 -1.60 8.62
CA LEU A 12 2.34 -2.52 7.49
C LEU A 12 3.53 -3.48 7.56
N LYS A 13 4.71 -2.98 7.92
CA LYS A 13 5.90 -3.83 8.07
C LYS A 13 5.73 -4.86 9.18
N GLU A 14 5.17 -4.46 10.31
CA GLU A 14 4.90 -5.39 11.41
C GLU A 14 3.91 -6.47 11.00
N ALA A 15 2.83 -6.07 10.33
CA ALA A 15 1.83 -7.02 9.85
C ALA A 15 2.46 -8.03 8.88
N MET A 16 3.31 -7.57 7.97
CA MET A 16 4.01 -8.47 7.04
C MET A 16 4.90 -9.45 7.78
N ARG A 17 5.63 -8.97 8.79
CA ARG A 17 6.51 -9.82 9.60
C ARG A 17 5.73 -10.88 10.37
N ASN A 18 4.56 -10.52 10.88
CA ASN A 18 3.74 -11.39 11.72
C ASN A 18 2.72 -12.20 10.92
N ASN A 19 2.71 -12.07 9.59
CA ASN A 19 1.74 -12.71 8.69
C ASN A 19 0.30 -12.34 9.06
N GLU A 20 0.09 -11.08 9.43
CA GLU A 20 -1.24 -10.54 9.76
C GLU A 20 -1.80 -9.73 8.60
N GLU A 21 -3.11 -9.86 8.39
CA GLU A 21 -3.81 -9.07 7.39
C GLU A 21 -4.41 -7.84 8.05
N ILE A 22 -3.94 -6.66 7.61
CA ILE A 22 -4.49 -5.38 8.05
C ILE A 22 -4.81 -4.51 6.85
N SER A 23 -5.61 -3.48 7.06
CA SER A 23 -5.97 -2.53 6.02
C SER A 23 -5.94 -1.12 6.58
N LEU A 24 -5.29 -0.22 5.86
CA LEU A 24 -5.21 1.20 6.23
C LEU A 24 -5.72 2.04 5.08
N THR A 25 -6.61 2.99 5.37
CA THR A 25 -7.15 3.91 4.38
C THR A 25 -6.87 5.34 4.82
N ARG A 26 -6.32 6.14 3.94
CA ARG A 26 -6.05 7.56 4.20
C ARG A 26 -6.49 8.38 3.00
N THR A 27 -7.08 9.53 3.29
CA THR A 27 -7.54 10.46 2.25
C THR A 27 -6.93 11.82 2.48
N LYS A 28 -6.42 12.41 1.40
CA LYS A 28 -5.91 13.78 1.42
C LYS A 28 -6.37 14.48 0.16
N ARG A 29 -7.15 15.56 0.32
CA ARG A 29 -7.78 16.24 -0.80
C ARG A 29 -8.69 15.25 -1.55
N ASP A 30 -8.45 15.05 -2.84
CA ASP A 30 -9.25 14.14 -3.68
C ASP A 30 -8.57 12.78 -3.90
N ILE A 31 -7.46 12.52 -3.18
CA ILE A 31 -6.71 11.28 -3.31
C ILE A 31 -6.96 10.39 -2.10
N THR A 32 -7.36 9.14 -2.37
CA THR A 32 -7.53 8.13 -1.32
C THR A 32 -6.57 6.97 -1.59
N VAL A 33 -5.81 6.59 -0.57
CA VAL A 33 -4.94 5.43 -0.64
C VAL A 33 -5.41 4.39 0.36
N THR A 34 -5.50 3.14 -0.09
CA THR A 34 -5.78 2.00 0.76
C THR A 34 -4.61 1.04 0.63
N ALA A 35 -3.95 0.76 1.73
CA ALA A 35 -2.85 -0.19 1.78
C ALA A 35 -3.24 -1.35 2.69
N SER A 36 -3.12 -2.57 2.17
CA SER A 36 -3.52 -3.77 2.90
C SER A 36 -2.44 -4.82 2.81
N THR A 37 -2.28 -5.60 3.87
CA THR A 37 -1.44 -6.79 3.83
C THR A 37 -2.35 -7.98 3.60
N CYS A 38 -1.99 -8.83 2.63
CA CYS A 38 -2.83 -9.95 2.23
C CYS A 38 -2.00 -11.22 2.10
N ARG A 39 -2.57 -12.34 2.54
CA ARG A 39 -1.99 -13.66 2.30
C ARG A 39 -2.23 -14.03 0.86
N VAL A 40 -1.22 -14.67 0.27
CA VAL A 40 -1.29 -15.09 -1.14
C VAL A 40 -0.96 -16.56 -1.26
N SER A 41 -1.46 -17.15 -2.34
CA SER A 41 -1.23 -18.56 -2.66
C SER A 41 -0.26 -18.66 -3.83
N PRO A 42 0.34 -19.85 -4.06
CA PRO A 42 1.15 -20.04 -5.27
C PRO A 42 0.38 -19.55 -6.51
N PRO A 43 1.09 -18.98 -7.53
CA PRO A 43 2.51 -19.10 -7.76
C PRO A 43 3.41 -18.02 -7.13
N TRP A 44 2.86 -17.21 -6.20
CA TRP A 44 3.70 -16.21 -5.52
C TRP A 44 4.82 -16.92 -4.73
N ASP A 45 6.01 -16.32 -4.74
CA ASP A 45 7.17 -16.84 -4.03
C ASP A 45 7.30 -16.29 -2.61
N VAL A 46 6.26 -15.62 -2.12
CA VAL A 46 6.17 -15.05 -0.78
C VAL A 46 4.83 -15.43 -0.16
N ASP A 47 4.73 -15.37 1.15
CA ASP A 47 3.50 -15.70 1.88
C ASP A 47 2.52 -14.54 1.94
N MET A 48 3.04 -13.32 1.91
CA MET A 48 2.25 -12.10 2.06
C MET A 48 2.64 -11.07 1.02
N VAL A 49 1.68 -10.26 0.60
CA VAL A 49 1.93 -9.11 -0.26
C VAL A 49 1.27 -7.87 0.34
N VAL A 50 1.77 -6.70 -0.04
CA VAL A 50 1.12 -5.42 0.24
C VAL A 50 0.33 -5.02 -0.99
N GLN A 51 -0.98 -4.91 -0.86
CA GLN A 51 -1.84 -4.44 -1.93
C GLN A 51 -2.11 -2.95 -1.73
N VAL A 52 -1.82 -2.16 -2.75
CA VAL A 52 -2.04 -0.72 -2.70
C VAL A 52 -3.07 -0.33 -3.74
N ARG A 53 -4.11 0.35 -3.29
CA ARG A 53 -5.12 0.93 -4.15
C ARG A 53 -5.07 2.45 -3.96
N LEU A 54 -4.93 3.17 -5.06
CA LEU A 54 -4.86 4.62 -5.03
C LEU A 54 -5.92 5.16 -5.99
N GLU A 55 -6.79 6.02 -5.47
CA GLU A 55 -7.93 6.53 -6.21
C GLU A 55 -7.92 8.05 -6.24
N GLN A 56 -8.18 8.62 -7.41
CA GLN A 56 -8.39 10.05 -7.59
C GLN A 56 -9.44 10.25 -8.66
N GLY A 57 -10.64 10.69 -8.25
CA GLY A 57 -11.75 10.84 -9.17
C GLY A 57 -12.07 9.51 -9.86
N ASN A 58 -11.99 9.49 -11.19
CA ASN A 58 -12.23 8.29 -11.98
C ASN A 58 -10.99 7.44 -12.21
N VAL A 59 -9.84 7.88 -11.71
CA VAL A 59 -8.57 7.18 -11.90
C VAL A 59 -8.32 6.27 -10.69
N THR A 60 -8.01 5.00 -10.97
CA THR A 60 -7.69 4.03 -9.94
C THR A 60 -6.43 3.27 -10.34
N TYR A 61 -5.46 3.22 -9.42
CA TYR A 61 -4.28 2.37 -9.55
C TYR A 61 -4.37 1.28 -8.50
N LEU A 62 -4.15 0.03 -8.91
CA LEU A 62 -4.15 -1.11 -8.01
C LEU A 62 -2.96 -1.98 -8.32
N GLN A 63 -2.14 -2.26 -7.33
CA GLN A 63 -0.94 -3.06 -7.52
C GLN A 63 -0.54 -3.78 -6.24
N ASN A 64 0.07 -4.95 -6.39
CA ASN A 64 0.60 -5.74 -5.29
C ASN A 64 2.11 -5.62 -5.25
N PHE A 65 2.67 -5.60 -4.05
CA PHE A 65 4.11 -5.50 -3.83
C PHE A 65 4.55 -6.56 -2.83
N LYS A 66 5.74 -7.09 -3.03
CA LYS A 66 6.30 -8.11 -2.13
C LYS A 66 6.82 -7.51 -0.83
N THR A 67 7.17 -6.22 -0.83
CA THR A 67 7.69 -5.54 0.36
C THR A 67 7.01 -4.20 0.56
N VAL A 68 7.01 -3.73 1.81
CA VAL A 68 6.47 -2.42 2.16
C VAL A 68 7.33 -1.30 1.56
N ASP A 69 8.65 -1.49 1.51
CA ASP A 69 9.55 -0.47 0.96
C ASP A 69 9.26 -0.22 -0.52
N THR A 70 9.03 -1.27 -1.30
CA THR A 70 8.66 -1.13 -2.71
C THR A 70 7.32 -0.43 -2.86
N ALA A 71 6.34 -0.79 -2.03
CA ALA A 71 5.02 -0.15 -2.02
C ALA A 71 5.16 1.34 -1.72
N LYS A 72 5.97 1.69 -0.73
CA LYS A 72 6.21 3.08 -0.33
C LYS A 72 6.77 3.90 -1.49
N GLN A 73 7.77 3.37 -2.18
CA GLN A 73 8.38 4.05 -3.34
C GLN A 73 7.35 4.31 -4.43
N ASN A 74 6.49 3.33 -4.70
CA ASN A 74 5.46 3.47 -5.73
C ASN A 74 4.37 4.45 -5.32
N ILE A 75 3.96 4.45 -4.06
CA ILE A 75 2.98 5.42 -3.56
C ILE A 75 3.52 6.83 -3.73
N HIS A 76 4.78 7.07 -3.39
CA HIS A 76 5.39 8.39 -3.56
C HIS A 76 5.45 8.80 -5.03
N SER A 77 5.77 7.87 -5.91
CA SER A 77 5.82 8.12 -7.35
C SER A 77 4.44 8.48 -7.91
N TRP A 78 3.40 7.73 -7.53
CA TRP A 78 2.03 8.02 -7.94
C TRP A 78 1.56 9.37 -7.41
N GLN A 79 1.87 9.67 -6.17
CA GLN A 79 1.50 10.93 -5.55
C GLN A 79 2.08 12.12 -6.31
N LYS A 80 3.31 11.99 -6.77
CA LYS A 80 3.96 13.00 -7.58
C LYS A 80 3.24 13.22 -8.92
N ARG A 81 2.80 12.13 -9.54
CA ARG A 81 2.10 12.20 -10.84
C ARG A 81 0.72 12.82 -10.72
N LEU A 82 0.05 12.61 -9.57
CA LEU A 82 -1.32 13.05 -9.36
C LEU A 82 -1.43 14.43 -8.74
N SER A 83 -0.34 14.96 -8.25
CA SER A 83 -0.34 16.29 -7.60
C SER A 83 0.01 17.42 -8.56
#